data_1d7ca63799b83bdbb349c199db10a9b6
#
_entry.id   1d7ca63799b83bdbb349c199db10a9b6
#
_cell.length_a   1.000
_cell.length_b   1.000
_cell.length_c   1.000
_cell.angle_alpha   90.00
_cell.angle_beta   90.00
_cell.angle_gamma   90.00
#
_symmetry.space_group_name_H-M   'P 1'
#
loop_
_entity.id
_entity.type
_entity.pdbx_description
1 polymer ?
#
loop_
_entity_poly.entity_id
_entity_poly.type
_entity_poly.pdbx_seq_one_letter_code
_entity_poly.pdbx_strand_id
1 'polypeptide(L)'
;MEIKLCPYQLSDVDDFMEWACDDQVIRTSRLRYYTSREDALDYLKEVVIPHSWYRAICLEDRPIGFICVKPGSDHQICRGQISNALGSKYWNKGITTVAVKLVISSVFEEFPDMDRLEGFVNVEIKASQRVLEKAGFQKEGVLRKYVIVHGKTIDVIMYSCLKTDQTN
;
A
#
# COMPACT_ATOMS: atom_id res chain seq x y z
N MET A 1 -21.21 3.18 1.93
CA MET A 1 -19.92 2.55 2.31
C MET A 1 -18.87 3.64 2.46
N GLU A 2 -18.46 3.91 3.69
CA GLU A 2 -17.52 4.98 3.99
C GLU A 2 -16.10 4.42 4.12
N ILE A 3 -15.19 4.91 3.28
CA ILE A 3 -13.77 4.54 3.29
C ILE A 3 -12.96 5.73 3.81
N LYS A 4 -12.14 5.48 4.83
CA LYS A 4 -11.24 6.49 5.42
C LYS A 4 -9.83 5.93 5.54
N LEU A 5 -8.84 6.81 5.59
CA LEU A 5 -7.46 6.48 5.95
C LEU A 5 -7.19 7.02 7.36
N CYS A 6 -6.86 6.12 8.28
CA CYS A 6 -6.68 6.44 9.69
C CYS A 6 -5.31 5.97 10.18
N PRO A 7 -4.71 6.64 11.16
CA PRO A 7 -3.49 6.10 11.79
C PRO A 7 -3.83 4.80 12.53
N TYR A 8 -2.88 3.84 12.51
CA TYR A 8 -3.00 2.63 13.33
C TYR A 8 -2.70 2.95 14.79
N GLN A 9 -3.42 2.26 15.67
CA GLN A 9 -3.22 2.28 17.11
C GLN A 9 -2.94 0.85 17.60
N LEU A 10 -2.32 0.71 18.77
CA LEU A 10 -2.07 -0.63 19.34
C LEU A 10 -3.36 -1.40 19.59
N SER A 11 -4.45 -0.71 19.92
CA SER A 11 -5.77 -1.33 20.08
C SER A 11 -6.35 -1.94 18.81
N ASP A 12 -5.79 -1.64 17.65
CA ASP A 12 -6.22 -2.20 16.36
C ASP A 12 -5.61 -3.57 16.04
N VAL A 13 -4.82 -4.15 16.96
CA VAL A 13 -4.05 -5.37 16.69
C VAL A 13 -4.92 -6.53 16.20
N ASP A 14 -6.10 -6.73 16.75
CA ASP A 14 -6.94 -7.86 16.35
C ASP A 14 -7.49 -7.68 14.93
N ASP A 15 -7.93 -6.48 14.59
CA ASP A 15 -8.33 -6.15 13.23
C ASP A 15 -7.14 -6.21 12.25
N PHE A 16 -5.97 -5.75 12.68
CA PHE A 16 -4.73 -5.87 11.92
C PHE A 16 -4.42 -7.33 11.59
N MET A 17 -4.48 -8.21 12.57
CA MET A 17 -4.20 -9.64 12.37
C MET A 17 -5.23 -10.30 11.44
N GLU A 18 -6.47 -9.89 11.47
CA GLU A 18 -7.52 -10.46 10.64
C GLU A 18 -7.16 -10.38 9.15
N TRP A 19 -6.70 -9.22 8.67
CA TRP A 19 -6.30 -9.08 7.27
C TRP A 19 -4.84 -9.50 7.04
N ALA A 20 -3.93 -9.26 7.98
CA ALA A 20 -2.50 -9.55 7.82
C ALA A 20 -2.19 -11.06 7.89
N CYS A 21 -3.04 -11.84 8.55
CA CYS A 21 -2.92 -13.30 8.61
C CYS A 21 -3.83 -14.02 7.60
N ASP A 22 -4.48 -13.28 6.74
CA ASP A 22 -5.31 -13.83 5.66
C ASP A 22 -4.40 -14.52 4.63
N ASP A 23 -4.57 -15.82 4.43
CA ASP A 23 -3.73 -16.63 3.54
C ASP A 23 -3.73 -16.11 2.10
N GLN A 24 -4.86 -15.62 1.61
CA GLN A 24 -4.95 -15.07 0.24
C GLN A 24 -4.16 -13.77 0.12
N VAL A 25 -4.19 -12.94 1.14
CA VAL A 25 -3.41 -11.70 1.19
C VAL A 25 -1.91 -12.02 1.21
N ILE A 26 -1.50 -12.95 2.05
CA ILE A 26 -0.09 -13.36 2.17
C ILE A 26 0.43 -13.91 0.85
N ARG A 27 -0.33 -14.75 0.16
CA ARG A 27 0.07 -15.35 -1.12
C ARG A 27 0.29 -14.32 -2.23
N THR A 28 -0.45 -13.24 -2.22
CA THR A 28 -0.41 -12.21 -3.27
C THR A 28 0.43 -10.99 -2.93
N SER A 29 1.08 -11.00 -1.77
CA SER A 29 1.84 -9.86 -1.26
C SER A 29 3.20 -10.29 -0.72
N ARG A 30 4.00 -9.30 -0.30
CA ARG A 30 5.30 -9.52 0.36
C ARG A 30 5.18 -9.41 1.88
N LEU A 31 3.99 -9.61 2.42
CA LEU A 31 3.77 -9.52 3.85
C LEU A 31 4.40 -10.69 4.59
N ARG A 32 4.90 -10.41 5.78
CA ARG A 32 5.45 -11.43 6.67
C ARG A 32 4.33 -12.20 7.38
N TYR A 33 4.66 -13.39 7.83
CA TYR A 33 3.79 -14.13 8.74
C TYR A 33 3.95 -13.63 10.17
N TYR A 34 2.85 -13.55 10.90
CA TYR A 34 2.85 -13.28 12.33
C TYR A 34 2.59 -14.57 13.08
N THR A 35 3.45 -14.86 14.07
CA THR A 35 3.39 -16.12 14.84
C THR A 35 2.46 -16.01 16.04
N SER A 36 2.15 -14.79 16.48
CA SER A 36 1.31 -14.55 17.65
C SER A 36 0.75 -13.12 17.63
N ARG A 37 -0.21 -12.88 18.52
CA ARG A 37 -0.73 -11.52 18.75
C ARG A 37 0.36 -10.58 19.26
N GLU A 38 1.26 -11.08 20.12
CA GLU A 38 2.39 -10.32 20.63
C GLU A 38 3.35 -9.89 19.49
N ASP A 39 3.65 -10.79 18.58
CA ASP A 39 4.46 -10.48 17.38
C ASP A 39 3.82 -9.36 16.55
N ALA A 40 2.51 -9.40 16.36
CA ALA A 40 1.79 -8.36 15.64
C ALA A 40 1.80 -7.03 16.40
N LEU A 41 1.65 -7.05 17.73
CA LEU A 41 1.75 -5.85 18.57
C LEU A 41 3.13 -5.20 18.46
N ASP A 42 4.19 -6.01 18.52
CA ASP A 42 5.56 -5.53 18.40
C ASP A 42 5.77 -4.85 17.02
N TYR A 43 5.26 -5.45 15.97
CA TYR A 43 5.34 -4.86 14.63
C TYR A 43 4.58 -3.53 14.54
N LEU A 44 3.38 -3.45 15.08
CA LEU A 44 2.62 -2.19 15.13
C LEU A 44 3.39 -1.11 15.88
N LYS A 45 3.96 -1.46 17.04
CA LYS A 45 4.67 -0.53 17.91
C LYS A 45 6.00 -0.05 17.31
N GLU A 46 6.76 -0.96 16.70
CA GLU A 46 8.13 -0.69 16.28
C GLU A 46 8.24 -0.23 14.82
N VAL A 47 7.30 -0.62 13.96
CA VAL A 47 7.36 -0.35 12.52
C VAL A 47 6.22 0.52 12.04
N VAL A 48 4.98 0.15 12.32
CA VAL A 48 3.80 0.81 11.74
C VAL A 48 3.58 2.20 12.32
N ILE A 49 3.52 2.31 13.65
CA ILE A 49 3.22 3.59 14.33
C ILE A 49 4.34 4.61 14.12
N PRO A 50 5.64 4.26 14.20
CA PRO A 50 6.71 5.21 13.92
C PRO A 50 6.91 5.55 12.45
N HIS A 51 6.30 4.80 11.51
CA HIS A 51 6.46 5.04 10.08
C HIS A 51 5.95 6.44 9.71
N SER A 52 6.68 7.14 8.84
CA SER A 52 6.34 8.51 8.44
C SER A 52 4.97 8.64 7.77
N TRP A 53 4.54 7.62 7.04
CA TRP A 53 3.22 7.62 6.40
C TRP A 53 2.69 6.21 6.21
N TYR A 54 2.04 5.67 7.23
CA TYR A 54 1.40 4.35 7.23
C TYR A 54 -0.01 4.51 7.77
N ARG A 55 -1.03 4.12 6.99
CA ARG A 55 -2.44 4.31 7.36
C ARG A 55 -3.20 3.00 7.28
N ALA A 56 -4.17 2.85 8.15
CA ALA A 56 -5.19 1.84 8.00
C ALA A 56 -6.17 2.26 6.90
N ILE A 57 -6.55 1.32 6.06
CA ILE A 57 -7.74 1.48 5.23
C ILE A 57 -8.91 1.07 6.12
N CYS A 58 -9.78 2.01 6.44
CA CYS A 58 -10.93 1.78 7.34
C CYS A 58 -12.23 1.76 6.56
N LEU A 59 -13.03 0.74 6.81
CA LEU A 59 -14.40 0.65 6.36
C LEU A 59 -15.30 0.83 7.59
N GLU A 60 -16.09 1.91 7.60
CA GLU A 60 -16.95 2.24 8.74
C GLU A 60 -16.18 2.20 10.08
N ASP A 61 -15.04 2.88 10.10
CA ASP A 61 -14.11 3.02 11.24
C ASP A 61 -13.37 1.73 11.64
N ARG A 62 -13.53 0.63 10.92
CA ARG A 62 -12.82 -0.63 11.19
C ARG A 62 -11.64 -0.80 10.23
N PRO A 63 -10.41 -1.01 10.73
CA PRO A 63 -9.25 -1.32 9.89
C PRO A 63 -9.43 -2.64 9.14
N ILE A 64 -9.35 -2.60 7.82
CA ILE A 64 -9.49 -3.77 6.94
C ILE A 64 -8.29 -4.00 6.04
N GLY A 65 -7.27 -3.18 6.16
CA GLY A 65 -6.05 -3.24 5.37
C GLY A 65 -5.11 -2.10 5.70
N PHE A 66 -4.08 -1.95 4.89
CA PHE A 66 -3.15 -0.83 5.04
C PHE A 66 -2.83 -0.20 3.69
N ILE A 67 -2.37 1.03 3.76
CA ILE A 67 -1.74 1.74 2.66
C ILE A 67 -0.63 2.61 3.22
N CYS A 68 0.54 2.56 2.63
CA CYS A 68 1.67 3.37 3.08
C CYS A 68 2.41 4.00 1.92
N VAL A 69 3.09 5.09 2.21
CA VAL A 69 3.99 5.78 1.29
C VAL A 69 5.35 5.84 1.94
N LYS A 70 6.35 5.28 1.29
CA LYS A 70 7.74 5.34 1.71
C LYS A 70 8.46 6.39 0.87
N PRO A 71 8.77 7.57 1.43
CA PRO A 71 9.53 8.58 0.71
C PRO A 71 10.98 8.14 0.52
N GLY A 72 11.58 8.56 -0.58
CA GLY A 72 13.02 8.40 -0.80
C GLY A 72 13.82 9.38 0.04
N SER A 73 15.14 9.22 0.01
CA SER A 73 16.07 10.08 0.76
C SER A 73 17.13 10.67 -0.16
N ASP A 74 17.77 11.73 0.29
CA ASP A 74 18.85 12.42 -0.44
C ASP A 74 18.41 12.82 -1.86
N HIS A 75 19.06 12.32 -2.88
CA HIS A 75 18.73 12.61 -4.29
C HIS A 75 17.41 11.98 -4.73
N GLN A 76 16.80 11.16 -3.91
CA GLN A 76 15.55 10.47 -4.21
C GLN A 76 14.34 10.99 -3.44
N ILE A 77 14.47 12.13 -2.76
CA ILE A 77 13.35 12.76 -2.04
C ILE A 77 12.22 13.20 -2.97
N CYS A 78 12.51 13.34 -4.27
CA CYS A 78 11.52 13.69 -5.29
C CYS A 78 10.51 12.57 -5.59
N ARG A 79 10.70 11.38 -5.03
CA ARG A 79 9.82 10.23 -5.27
C ARG A 79 9.46 9.50 -3.98
N GLY A 80 8.31 8.85 -4.01
CA GLY A 80 7.88 7.93 -2.95
C GLY A 80 7.31 6.67 -3.56
N GLN A 81 7.23 5.61 -2.76
CA GLN A 81 6.66 4.33 -3.17
C GLN A 81 5.40 4.05 -2.37
N ILE A 82 4.31 3.76 -3.07
CA ILE A 82 3.04 3.34 -2.46
C ILE A 82 3.00 1.82 -2.34
N SER A 83 2.52 1.33 -1.21
CA SER A 83 2.27 -0.09 -0.97
C SER A 83 0.95 -0.24 -0.24
N ASN A 84 0.25 -1.34 -0.46
CA ASN A 84 -1.02 -1.59 0.19
C ASN A 84 -1.35 -3.08 0.25
N ALA A 85 -2.26 -3.42 1.14
CA ALA A 85 -2.95 -4.71 1.16
C ALA A 85 -4.33 -4.53 1.77
N LEU A 86 -5.26 -5.39 1.37
CA LEU A 86 -6.65 -5.37 1.84
C LEU A 86 -7.08 -6.80 2.14
N GLY A 87 -7.83 -7.00 3.23
CA GLY A 87 -8.39 -8.30 3.55
C GLY A 87 -9.18 -8.87 2.37
N SER A 88 -9.00 -10.17 2.09
CA SER A 88 -9.54 -10.78 0.85
C SER A 88 -11.05 -10.71 0.74
N LYS A 89 -11.76 -10.74 1.85
CA LYS A 89 -13.23 -10.61 1.85
C LYS A 89 -13.74 -9.25 1.39
N TYR A 90 -12.84 -8.27 1.29
CA TYR A 90 -13.17 -6.91 0.82
C TYR A 90 -12.72 -6.65 -0.63
N TRP A 91 -12.13 -7.65 -1.29
CA TRP A 91 -11.68 -7.52 -2.66
C TRP A 91 -12.85 -7.34 -3.65
N ASN A 92 -12.54 -6.80 -4.83
CA ASN A 92 -13.49 -6.62 -5.93
C ASN A 92 -14.66 -5.66 -5.62
N LYS A 93 -14.46 -4.75 -4.67
CA LYS A 93 -15.47 -3.76 -4.27
C LYS A 93 -15.04 -2.32 -4.55
N GLY A 94 -13.87 -2.12 -5.18
CA GLY A 94 -13.34 -0.80 -5.48
C GLY A 94 -12.70 -0.07 -4.30
N ILE A 95 -12.58 -0.71 -3.14
CA ILE A 95 -12.09 -0.08 -1.91
C ILE A 95 -10.64 0.39 -2.05
N THR A 96 -9.76 -0.47 -2.57
CA THR A 96 -8.34 -0.11 -2.73
C THR A 96 -8.18 1.06 -3.70
N THR A 97 -8.95 1.11 -4.77
CA THR A 97 -8.93 2.24 -5.72
C THR A 97 -9.30 3.54 -5.02
N VAL A 98 -10.33 3.53 -4.17
CA VAL A 98 -10.71 4.71 -3.37
C VAL A 98 -9.57 5.10 -2.43
N ALA A 99 -8.96 4.13 -1.73
CA ALA A 99 -7.85 4.39 -0.82
C ALA A 99 -6.65 5.03 -1.55
N VAL A 100 -6.27 4.50 -2.71
CA VAL A 100 -5.18 5.07 -3.52
C VAL A 100 -5.49 6.50 -3.96
N LYS A 101 -6.71 6.77 -4.39
CA LYS A 101 -7.13 8.13 -4.75
C LYS A 101 -7.07 9.10 -3.57
N LEU A 102 -7.41 8.65 -2.36
CA LEU A 102 -7.27 9.45 -1.14
C LEU A 102 -5.81 9.79 -0.86
N VAL A 103 -4.89 8.84 -1.07
CA VAL A 103 -3.44 9.10 -0.94
C VAL A 103 -3.01 10.19 -1.91
N ILE A 104 -3.33 10.03 -3.19
CA ILE A 104 -2.94 10.99 -4.24
C ILE A 104 -3.43 12.40 -3.93
N SER A 105 -4.62 12.52 -3.33
CA SER A 105 -5.22 13.83 -3.01
C SER A 105 -4.45 14.64 -1.97
N SER A 106 -3.59 13.99 -1.16
CA SER A 106 -2.91 14.67 -0.05
C SER A 106 -1.40 14.47 -0.01
N VAL A 107 -0.88 13.39 -0.60
CA VAL A 107 0.53 13.00 -0.43
C VAL A 107 1.53 14.07 -0.88
N PHE A 108 1.24 14.76 -1.97
CA PHE A 108 2.14 15.79 -2.51
C PHE A 108 2.14 17.08 -1.70
N GLU A 109 1.11 17.31 -0.90
CA GLU A 109 1.09 18.41 0.08
C GLU A 109 1.83 18.02 1.35
N GLU A 110 1.68 16.77 1.79
CA GLU A 110 2.35 16.26 2.98
C GLU A 110 3.86 16.09 2.78
N PHE A 111 4.29 15.80 1.55
CA PHE A 111 5.71 15.69 1.15
C PHE A 111 6.00 16.69 0.02
N PRO A 112 6.28 17.96 0.36
CA PRO A 112 6.42 19.01 -0.66
C PRO A 112 7.54 18.77 -1.67
N ASP A 113 8.59 18.03 -1.29
CA ASP A 113 9.71 17.70 -2.18
C ASP A 113 9.40 16.53 -3.12
N MET A 114 8.27 15.85 -2.93
CA MET A 114 7.88 14.72 -3.74
C MET A 114 7.17 15.19 -5.01
N ASP A 115 7.71 14.79 -6.16
CA ASP A 115 7.11 15.07 -7.47
C ASP A 115 6.48 13.83 -8.09
N ARG A 116 6.83 12.65 -7.57
CA ARG A 116 6.50 11.36 -8.17
C ARG A 116 6.12 10.33 -7.11
N LEU A 117 5.02 9.63 -7.35
CA LEU A 117 4.61 8.47 -6.55
C LEU A 117 4.68 7.22 -7.44
N GLU A 118 5.43 6.22 -7.00
CA GLU A 118 5.64 4.97 -7.72
C GLU A 118 4.82 3.83 -7.13
N GLY A 119 4.35 2.92 -8.00
CA GLY A 119 3.75 1.66 -7.59
C GLY A 119 4.36 0.52 -8.40
N PHE A 120 4.74 -0.56 -7.73
CA PHE A 120 5.27 -1.77 -8.35
C PHE A 120 4.26 -2.90 -8.19
N VAL A 121 3.90 -3.54 -9.27
CA VAL A 121 2.89 -4.60 -9.28
C VAL A 121 3.44 -5.84 -9.96
N ASN A 122 3.23 -7.01 -9.34
CA ASN A 122 3.53 -8.28 -9.98
C ASN A 122 2.78 -8.38 -11.32
N VAL A 123 3.51 -8.72 -12.40
CA VAL A 123 2.93 -8.81 -13.75
C VAL A 123 1.76 -9.80 -13.84
N GLU A 124 1.67 -10.76 -12.92
CA GLU A 124 0.61 -11.78 -12.90
C GLU A 124 -0.64 -11.35 -12.14
N ILE A 125 -0.57 -10.26 -11.35
CA ILE A 125 -1.70 -9.81 -10.52
C ILE A 125 -2.46 -8.68 -11.20
N LYS A 126 -3.42 -9.05 -12.04
CA LYS A 126 -4.20 -8.09 -12.85
C LYS A 126 -5.05 -7.14 -11.99
N ALA A 127 -5.56 -7.61 -10.86
CA ALA A 127 -6.38 -6.79 -9.98
C ALA A 127 -5.61 -5.56 -9.46
N SER A 128 -4.34 -5.74 -9.04
CA SER A 128 -3.50 -4.65 -8.58
C SER A 128 -3.14 -3.67 -9.69
N GLN A 129 -2.93 -4.16 -10.91
CA GLN A 129 -2.70 -3.32 -12.08
C GLN A 129 -3.92 -2.41 -12.35
N ARG A 130 -5.11 -2.98 -12.32
CA ARG A 130 -6.36 -2.22 -12.52
C ARG A 130 -6.58 -1.15 -11.47
N VAL A 131 -6.21 -1.42 -10.23
CA VAL A 131 -6.31 -0.42 -9.14
C VAL A 131 -5.51 0.82 -9.47
N LEU A 132 -4.23 0.65 -9.82
CA LEU A 132 -3.35 1.78 -10.14
C LEU A 132 -3.81 2.51 -11.41
N GLU A 133 -4.19 1.78 -12.44
CA GLU A 133 -4.71 2.36 -13.68
C GLU A 133 -5.98 3.20 -13.44
N LYS A 134 -6.93 2.67 -12.68
CA LYS A 134 -8.17 3.39 -12.33
C LYS A 134 -7.90 4.61 -11.44
N ALA A 135 -6.84 4.56 -10.64
CA ALA A 135 -6.44 5.69 -9.82
C ALA A 135 -5.67 6.77 -10.59
N GLY A 136 -5.38 6.54 -11.87
CA GLY A 136 -4.71 7.52 -12.73
C GLY A 136 -3.21 7.33 -12.89
N PHE A 137 -2.64 6.24 -12.39
CA PHE A 137 -1.23 5.92 -12.60
C PHE A 137 -0.97 5.52 -14.05
N GLN A 138 0.19 5.90 -14.54
CA GLN A 138 0.67 5.53 -15.88
C GLN A 138 1.65 4.37 -15.78
N LYS A 139 1.51 3.38 -16.66
CA LYS A 139 2.46 2.29 -16.82
C LYS A 139 3.72 2.81 -17.50
N GLU A 140 4.89 2.59 -16.88
CA GLU A 140 6.17 3.01 -17.44
C GLU A 140 6.96 1.87 -18.06
N GLY A 141 6.81 0.66 -17.56
CA GLY A 141 7.51 -0.48 -18.12
C GLY A 141 7.48 -1.71 -17.23
N VAL A 142 8.15 -2.75 -17.71
CA VAL A 142 8.31 -4.01 -16.98
C VAL A 142 9.75 -4.15 -16.53
N LEU A 143 9.95 -4.40 -15.24
CA LEU A 143 11.26 -4.67 -14.66
C LEU A 143 11.40 -6.19 -14.45
N ARG A 144 12.27 -6.82 -15.23
CA ARG A 144 12.43 -8.27 -15.22
C ARG A 144 13.22 -8.72 -13.99
N LYS A 145 12.77 -9.80 -13.34
CA LYS A 145 13.41 -10.41 -12.16
C LYS A 145 13.81 -9.37 -11.12
N TYR A 146 12.86 -8.55 -10.76
CA TYR A 146 13.10 -7.35 -9.97
C TYR A 146 13.13 -7.60 -8.47
N VAL A 147 12.36 -8.55 -7.99
CA VAL A 147 12.20 -8.80 -6.54
C VAL A 147 11.89 -10.28 -6.30
N ILE A 148 12.30 -10.77 -5.12
CA ILE A 148 11.99 -12.14 -4.68
C ILE A 148 10.71 -12.08 -3.85
N VAL A 149 9.74 -12.91 -4.22
CA VAL A 149 8.50 -13.10 -3.48
C VAL A 149 8.30 -14.61 -3.27
N HIS A 150 8.18 -15.04 -2.03
CA HIS A 150 8.03 -16.46 -1.67
C HIS A 150 9.08 -17.36 -2.32
N GLY A 151 10.35 -16.91 -2.27
CA GLY A 151 11.49 -17.67 -2.79
C GLY A 151 11.64 -17.65 -4.31
N LYS A 152 10.81 -16.93 -5.04
CA LYS A 152 10.83 -16.86 -6.50
C LYS A 152 11.05 -15.43 -6.97
N THR A 153 11.93 -15.22 -7.94
CA THR A 153 12.07 -13.91 -8.58
C THR A 153 10.88 -13.64 -9.49
N ILE A 154 10.34 -12.44 -9.42
CA ILE A 154 9.20 -12.03 -10.23
C ILE A 154 9.51 -10.78 -11.04
N ASP A 155 8.85 -10.64 -12.16
CA ASP A 155 8.80 -9.40 -12.92
C ASP A 155 7.74 -8.49 -12.34
N VAL A 156 8.00 -7.20 -12.34
CA VAL A 156 7.03 -6.20 -11.88
C VAL A 156 6.79 -5.16 -12.95
N ILE A 157 5.59 -4.59 -12.93
CA ILE A 157 5.26 -3.41 -13.73
C ILE A 157 5.46 -2.19 -12.85
N MET A 158 6.21 -1.20 -13.36
CA MET A 158 6.35 0.09 -12.72
C MET A 158 5.25 1.03 -13.22
N TYR A 159 4.51 1.57 -12.26
CA TYR A 159 3.52 2.62 -12.48
C TYR A 159 3.94 3.90 -11.78
N SER A 160 3.51 5.02 -12.28
CA SER A 160 3.78 6.32 -11.65
C SER A 160 2.60 7.26 -11.72
N CYS A 161 2.55 8.15 -10.73
CA CYS A 161 1.65 9.28 -10.70
C CYS A 161 2.49 10.51 -10.36
N LEU A 162 2.45 11.54 -11.18
CA LEU A 162 3.22 12.76 -10.96
C LEU A 162 2.36 13.82 -10.28
N LYS A 163 3.00 14.67 -9.48
CA LYS A 163 2.34 15.84 -8.89
C LYS A 163 1.66 16.69 -9.94
N THR A 164 2.30 16.88 -11.11
CA THR A 164 1.75 17.64 -12.23
C THR A 164 0.54 17.00 -12.89
N ASP A 165 0.35 15.69 -12.73
CA ASP A 165 -0.84 15.00 -13.23
C ASP A 165 -2.11 15.41 -12.48
N GLN A 166 -1.97 16.05 -11.30
CA GLN A 166 -3.08 16.44 -10.42
C GLN A 166 -3.58 17.88 -10.69
N THR A 167 -2.96 18.61 -11.61
CA THR A 167 -3.27 20.02 -11.85
C THR A 167 -4.33 20.24 -12.94
N ASN A 168 -4.97 19.20 -13.42
CA ASN A 168 -6.03 19.25 -14.46
C ASN A 168 -7.41 19.00 -13.88
#